data_5831cc0e3dc8a9cb994624653bf6964a
#
_entry.id   5831cc0e3dc8a9cb994624653bf6964a
#
_cell.length_a   1.000
_cell.length_b   1.000
_cell.length_c   1.000
_cell.angle_alpha   90.00
_cell.angle_beta   90.00
_cell.angle_gamma   90.00
#
_symmetry.space_group_name_H-M   'P 1'
#
loop_
_entity.id
_entity.type
_entity.pdbx_description
1 polymer ?
#
loop_
_entity_poly.entity_id
_entity_poly.type
_entity_poly.pdbx_seq_one_letter_code
_entity_poly.pdbx_strand_id
1 'polypeptide(L)'
;MRSVVRLTASATSALPRWLLLAISIVYASFGLFGRDPWKNEDAAGFGVMWTMAKGNAHDWLFPNLVGKYLTDNGPLGYWLGASSIRALAPWVDASNASRVFTGLLFCGACAFVWYTAYLLGRRAEVQPFKYAFGGEPEPRDYGRTLADGALLILLACFGLAERGHETTPQLVQFVCIAMLVYGLVRMIDKPIQGALIWGLAIGLVTLASSPVLVAALLLGTLAMTLIVRETRSRWLLLAGLPVALVLAVSWPIIALAAFPDDAVWYLNQWLHVSLSSFAGPPGSVAAYALKNLPLFTWPAWPLALWSWFSWKGLRRAPHVAIPLSVIGPLFVLVVLQSQQSNRLYMLLLPPLAVFATFALPTLKRGAINAIDWFALLSFTILGSFVWLDRKSVV
;
A
#
# COMPACT_ATOMS: atom_id res chain seq x y z
N MET A 1 -30.69 -11.39 -6.35
CA MET A 1 -29.34 -12.01 -6.49
C MET A 1 -29.16 -13.09 -5.43
N ARG A 2 -28.71 -14.29 -5.80
CA ARG A 2 -28.39 -15.33 -4.80
C ARG A 2 -27.07 -14.96 -4.13
N SER A 3 -27.06 -14.74 -2.81
CA SER A 3 -25.83 -14.50 -2.05
C SER A 3 -24.89 -15.70 -2.19
N VAL A 4 -23.60 -15.44 -2.41
CA VAL A 4 -22.54 -16.43 -2.49
C VAL A 4 -22.13 -16.91 -1.09
N VAL A 5 -22.41 -16.11 -0.07
CA VAL A 5 -21.95 -16.30 1.30
C VAL A 5 -23.04 -16.90 2.18
N ARG A 6 -22.70 -17.96 2.92
CA ARG A 6 -23.55 -18.59 3.93
C ARG A 6 -22.83 -18.62 5.26
N LEU A 7 -23.08 -17.63 6.11
CA LEU A 7 -22.47 -17.51 7.43
C LEU A 7 -23.53 -17.22 8.48
N THR A 8 -23.32 -17.77 9.66
CA THR A 8 -24.13 -17.47 10.86
C THR A 8 -23.49 -16.33 11.65
N ALA A 9 -24.26 -15.65 12.49
CA ALA A 9 -23.75 -14.56 13.34
C ALA A 9 -22.61 -15.00 14.25
N SER A 10 -22.60 -16.27 14.71
CA SER A 10 -21.51 -16.84 15.51
C SER A 10 -20.15 -16.93 14.80
N ALA A 11 -20.16 -16.95 13.46
CA ALA A 11 -18.92 -16.97 12.67
C ALA A 11 -18.31 -15.58 12.42
N THR A 12 -18.94 -14.52 12.93
CA THR A 12 -18.51 -13.12 12.72
C THR A 12 -18.12 -12.45 14.04
N SER A 13 -17.28 -13.12 14.83
CA SER A 13 -16.68 -12.49 16.02
C SER A 13 -15.55 -11.54 15.57
N ALA A 14 -15.75 -10.23 15.74
CA ALA A 14 -14.72 -9.23 15.49
C ALA A 14 -13.67 -9.28 16.60
N LEU A 15 -12.40 -9.08 16.23
CA LEU A 15 -11.32 -8.94 17.22
C LEU A 15 -11.48 -7.66 18.05
N PRO A 16 -11.03 -7.66 19.31
CA PRO A 16 -11.00 -6.45 20.11
C PRO A 16 -10.13 -5.37 19.43
N ARG A 17 -10.61 -4.14 19.38
CA ARG A 17 -9.90 -3.04 18.69
C ARG A 17 -8.50 -2.80 19.24
N TRP A 18 -8.32 -2.90 20.55
CA TRP A 18 -7.02 -2.73 21.20
C TRP A 18 -6.03 -3.81 20.74
N LEU A 19 -6.49 -5.04 20.48
CA LEU A 19 -5.65 -6.13 20.01
C LEU A 19 -5.15 -5.88 18.57
N LEU A 20 -6.04 -5.43 17.68
CA LEU A 20 -5.66 -5.08 16.31
C LEU A 20 -4.65 -3.90 16.28
N LEU A 21 -4.89 -2.89 17.12
CA LEU A 21 -3.98 -1.77 17.28
C LEU A 21 -2.63 -2.24 17.83
N ALA A 22 -2.65 -3.07 18.87
CA ALA A 22 -1.43 -3.62 19.47
C ALA A 22 -0.64 -4.44 18.45
N ILE A 23 -1.29 -5.35 17.70
CA ILE A 23 -0.64 -6.13 16.64
C ILE A 23 -0.01 -5.20 15.59
N SER A 24 -0.72 -4.18 15.13
CA SER A 24 -0.23 -3.23 14.13
C SER A 24 0.98 -2.43 14.64
N ILE A 25 0.93 -1.94 15.88
CA ILE A 25 2.02 -1.19 16.50
C ILE A 25 3.24 -2.10 16.72
N VAL A 26 3.02 -3.28 17.28
CA VAL A 26 4.09 -4.26 17.51
C VAL A 26 4.74 -4.64 16.19
N TYR A 27 3.95 -4.98 15.17
CA TYR A 27 4.48 -5.30 13.85
C TYR A 27 5.27 -4.13 13.25
N ALA A 28 4.75 -2.89 13.31
CA ALA A 28 5.44 -1.71 12.80
C ALA A 28 6.74 -1.40 13.55
N SER A 29 6.77 -1.66 14.87
CA SER A 29 7.91 -1.32 15.72
C SER A 29 9.05 -2.35 15.64
N PHE A 30 8.69 -3.64 15.53
CA PHE A 30 9.68 -4.71 15.45
C PHE A 30 10.46 -4.64 14.13
N GLY A 31 11.79 -4.51 14.23
CA GLY A 31 12.69 -4.38 13.08
C GLY A 31 12.77 -2.97 12.47
N LEU A 32 11.95 -2.00 12.93
CA LEU A 32 12.07 -0.61 12.51
C LEU A 32 13.05 0.17 13.40
N PHE A 33 12.89 0.09 14.72
CA PHE A 33 13.72 0.80 15.68
C PHE A 33 14.86 -0.06 16.23
N GLY A 34 15.91 0.60 16.77
CA GLY A 34 17.01 -0.05 17.47
C GLY A 34 18.02 -0.75 16.55
N ARG A 35 18.05 -0.43 15.27
CA ARG A 35 19.04 -0.93 14.30
C ARG A 35 19.60 0.20 13.46
N ASP A 36 20.81 0.02 12.98
CA ASP A 36 21.39 0.92 11.98
C ASP A 36 20.75 0.72 10.60
N PRO A 37 20.75 1.74 9.70
CA PRO A 37 20.41 1.57 8.30
C PRO A 37 21.35 0.57 7.64
N TRP A 38 20.83 -0.56 7.15
CA TRP A 38 21.73 -1.68 6.83
C TRP A 38 21.67 -2.17 5.37
N LYS A 39 20.57 -2.04 4.69
CA LYS A 39 20.45 -2.37 3.27
C LYS A 39 20.73 -1.13 2.41
N ASN A 40 21.18 -1.34 1.18
CA ASN A 40 21.52 -0.24 0.26
C ASN A 40 20.45 0.83 0.15
N GLU A 41 19.17 0.45 0.07
CA GLU A 41 18.05 1.38 -0.07
C GLU A 41 17.71 2.09 1.23
N ASP A 42 17.72 1.39 2.37
CA ASP A 42 17.49 1.96 3.71
C ASP A 42 18.62 2.94 4.07
N ALA A 43 19.88 2.56 3.82
CA ALA A 43 21.03 3.41 4.04
C ALA A 43 21.06 4.65 3.12
N ALA A 44 20.75 4.48 1.84
CA ALA A 44 20.67 5.59 0.89
C ALA A 44 19.52 6.54 1.25
N GLY A 45 18.34 6.01 1.58
CA GLY A 45 17.19 6.80 2.04
C GLY A 45 17.53 7.63 3.27
N PHE A 46 18.10 7.02 4.31
CA PHE A 46 18.56 7.72 5.49
C PHE A 46 19.62 8.78 5.16
N GLY A 47 20.61 8.45 4.31
CA GLY A 47 21.67 9.39 3.90
C GLY A 47 21.11 10.66 3.24
N VAL A 48 20.10 10.54 2.37
CA VAL A 48 19.42 11.70 1.78
C VAL A 48 18.65 12.51 2.84
N MET A 49 17.92 11.84 3.74
CA MET A 49 17.22 12.51 4.83
C MET A 49 18.18 13.25 5.76
N TRP A 50 19.34 12.66 6.04
CA TRP A 50 20.40 13.29 6.82
C TRP A 50 21.00 14.49 6.11
N THR A 51 21.31 14.39 4.81
CA THR A 51 21.79 15.49 3.98
C THR A 51 20.79 16.65 4.01
N MET A 52 19.51 16.39 3.80
CA MET A 52 18.45 17.40 3.89
C MET A 52 18.35 18.01 5.30
N ALA A 53 18.40 17.18 6.35
CA ALA A 53 18.24 17.66 7.72
C ALA A 53 19.38 18.59 8.15
N LYS A 54 20.60 18.39 7.65
CA LYS A 54 21.78 19.21 7.93
C LYS A 54 22.03 20.31 6.90
N GLY A 55 21.45 20.15 5.71
CA GLY A 55 21.65 21.02 4.56
C GLY A 55 20.76 22.26 4.53
N ASN A 56 20.79 22.93 3.40
CA ASN A 56 20.12 24.18 3.10
C ASN A 56 18.83 23.97 2.26
N ALA A 57 18.21 25.04 1.78
CA ALA A 57 16.98 24.99 0.97
C ALA A 57 17.16 24.20 -0.33
N HIS A 58 18.33 24.25 -0.95
CA HIS A 58 18.65 23.50 -2.17
C HIS A 58 18.59 21.99 -1.93
N ASP A 59 19.18 21.48 -0.82
CA ASP A 59 19.13 20.06 -0.48
C ASP A 59 17.71 19.56 -0.19
N TRP A 60 16.83 20.45 0.29
CA TRP A 60 15.41 20.12 0.50
C TRP A 60 14.62 20.03 -0.81
N LEU A 61 14.98 20.85 -1.81
CA LEU A 61 14.28 20.83 -3.09
C LEU A 61 14.79 19.74 -4.02
N PHE A 62 16.08 19.40 -3.94
CA PHE A 62 16.73 18.44 -4.83
C PHE A 62 17.36 17.29 -4.01
N PRO A 63 16.62 16.18 -3.79
CA PRO A 63 17.14 15.01 -3.10
C PRO A 63 18.50 14.57 -3.62
N ASN A 64 19.51 14.58 -2.74
CA ASN A 64 20.86 14.18 -3.09
C ASN A 64 21.53 13.41 -1.97
N LEU A 65 22.52 12.62 -2.31
CA LEU A 65 23.41 11.90 -1.41
C LEU A 65 24.84 12.36 -1.69
N VAL A 66 25.40 13.17 -0.78
CA VAL A 66 26.76 13.71 -0.91
C VAL A 66 26.97 14.41 -2.28
N GLY A 67 26.02 15.24 -2.67
CA GLY A 67 26.04 16.00 -3.94
C GLY A 67 25.62 15.23 -5.19
N LYS A 68 25.36 13.90 -5.10
CA LYS A 68 24.80 13.13 -6.21
C LYS A 68 23.27 13.14 -6.14
N TYR A 69 22.62 13.73 -7.12
CA TYR A 69 21.16 13.79 -7.20
C TYR A 69 20.52 12.42 -7.39
N LEU A 70 19.42 12.18 -6.66
CA LEU A 70 18.56 11.01 -6.81
C LEU A 70 17.24 11.45 -7.49
N THR A 71 17.07 11.05 -8.74
CA THR A 71 15.96 11.48 -9.58
C THR A 71 14.94 10.37 -9.89
N ASP A 72 15.02 9.24 -9.19
CA ASP A 72 14.10 8.10 -9.35
C ASP A 72 12.77 8.29 -8.61
N ASN A 73 12.75 9.10 -7.55
CA ASN A 73 11.56 9.40 -6.76
C ASN A 73 11.42 10.90 -6.50
N GLY A 74 10.21 11.33 -6.09
CA GLY A 74 9.97 12.67 -5.63
C GLY A 74 10.46 12.91 -4.19
N PRO A 75 10.47 14.15 -3.70
CA PRO A 75 11.12 14.52 -2.43
C PRO A 75 10.33 14.18 -1.17
N LEU A 76 9.01 13.90 -1.24
CA LEU A 76 8.13 13.82 -0.07
C LEU A 76 8.61 12.82 0.99
N GLY A 77 9.05 11.62 0.58
CA GLY A 77 9.53 10.62 1.52
C GLY A 77 10.75 11.10 2.31
N TYR A 78 11.64 11.80 1.65
CA TYR A 78 12.84 12.37 2.26
C TYR A 78 12.50 13.57 3.15
N TRP A 79 11.55 14.43 2.76
CA TRP A 79 11.08 15.54 3.59
C TRP A 79 10.55 15.07 4.93
N LEU A 80 9.74 14.00 4.93
CA LEU A 80 9.16 13.46 6.16
C LEU A 80 10.25 12.96 7.12
N GLY A 81 11.21 12.19 6.62
CA GLY A 81 12.32 11.71 7.43
C GLY A 81 13.25 12.83 7.90
N ALA A 82 13.62 13.77 7.04
CA ALA A 82 14.46 14.92 7.38
C ALA A 82 13.79 15.84 8.43
N SER A 83 12.48 16.09 8.27
CA SER A 83 11.69 16.84 9.26
C SER A 83 11.68 16.16 10.61
N SER A 84 11.53 14.83 10.62
CA SER A 84 11.56 14.03 11.84
C SER A 84 12.94 14.08 12.52
N ILE A 85 14.04 13.98 11.75
CA ILE A 85 15.40 14.16 12.26
C ILE A 85 15.55 15.53 12.92
N ARG A 86 15.15 16.63 12.24
CA ARG A 86 15.25 17.98 12.80
C ARG A 86 14.43 18.16 14.09
N ALA A 87 13.23 17.59 14.12
CA ALA A 87 12.33 17.74 15.26
C ALA A 87 12.74 16.92 16.47
N LEU A 88 13.30 15.71 16.27
CA LEU A 88 13.53 14.73 17.33
C LEU A 88 15.01 14.57 17.71
N ALA A 89 15.97 15.17 16.97
CA ALA A 89 17.40 15.07 17.21
C ALA A 89 17.85 15.37 18.66
N PRO A 90 17.18 16.24 19.43
CA PRO A 90 17.57 16.47 20.84
C PRO A 90 17.27 15.29 21.77
N TRP A 91 16.34 14.40 21.40
CA TRP A 91 15.86 13.32 22.28
C TRP A 91 16.16 11.92 21.77
N VAL A 92 16.35 11.77 20.45
CA VAL A 92 16.48 10.47 19.80
C VAL A 92 17.60 10.56 18.76
N ASP A 93 18.38 9.49 18.57
CA ASP A 93 19.38 9.44 17.51
C ASP A 93 18.73 9.60 16.12
N ALA A 94 19.48 10.12 15.18
CA ALA A 94 18.96 10.50 13.86
C ALA A 94 18.38 9.30 13.08
N SER A 95 18.96 8.12 13.23
CA SER A 95 18.47 6.90 12.59
C SER A 95 17.07 6.55 13.08
N ASN A 96 16.85 6.47 14.38
CA ASN A 96 15.54 6.20 14.96
C ASN A 96 14.56 7.37 14.73
N ALA A 97 15.04 8.62 14.78
CA ALA A 97 14.22 9.80 14.47
C ALA A 97 13.62 9.74 13.05
N SER A 98 14.42 9.39 12.03
CA SER A 98 13.95 9.27 10.65
C SER A 98 12.84 8.22 10.49
N ARG A 99 12.79 7.23 11.35
CA ARG A 99 11.85 6.10 11.30
C ARG A 99 10.51 6.35 11.97
N VAL A 100 10.39 7.39 12.78
CA VAL A 100 9.12 7.72 13.44
C VAL A 100 8.00 7.91 12.42
N PHE A 101 8.25 8.68 11.35
CA PHE A 101 7.26 8.83 10.29
C PHE A 101 7.00 7.53 9.53
N THR A 102 8.02 6.68 9.34
CA THR A 102 7.87 5.35 8.75
C THR A 102 6.83 4.53 9.53
N GLY A 103 6.95 4.46 10.84
CA GLY A 103 5.99 3.76 11.70
C GLY A 103 4.58 4.37 11.66
N LEU A 104 4.47 5.71 11.70
CA LEU A 104 3.17 6.41 11.62
C LEU A 104 2.49 6.17 10.27
N LEU A 105 3.23 6.25 9.17
CA LEU A 105 2.72 5.99 7.82
C LEU A 105 2.25 4.53 7.69
N PHE A 106 3.01 3.58 8.23
CA PHE A 106 2.63 2.18 8.23
C PHE A 106 1.29 1.96 8.97
N CYS A 107 1.13 2.51 10.17
CA CYS A 107 -0.12 2.46 10.92
C CYS A 107 -1.27 3.14 10.14
N GLY A 108 -0.99 4.24 9.45
CA GLY A 108 -1.94 4.90 8.56
C GLY A 108 -2.41 4.00 7.43
N ALA A 109 -1.49 3.26 6.78
CA ALA A 109 -1.84 2.29 5.73
C ALA A 109 -2.74 1.17 6.28
N CYS A 110 -2.40 0.61 7.46
CA CYS A 110 -3.22 -0.37 8.15
C CYS A 110 -4.64 0.14 8.38
N ALA A 111 -4.78 1.38 8.84
CA ALA A 111 -6.08 2.01 9.05
C ALA A 111 -6.85 2.16 7.73
N PHE A 112 -6.23 2.65 6.65
CA PHE A 112 -6.89 2.79 5.35
C PHE A 112 -7.35 1.44 4.79
N VAL A 113 -6.53 0.39 4.88
CA VAL A 113 -6.91 -0.96 4.44
C VAL A 113 -8.09 -1.48 5.26
N TRP A 114 -8.03 -1.34 6.60
CA TRP A 114 -9.12 -1.76 7.48
C TRP A 114 -10.43 -1.04 7.14
N TYR A 115 -10.41 0.31 7.09
CA TYR A 115 -11.62 1.08 6.79
C TYR A 115 -12.14 0.84 5.38
N THR A 116 -11.29 0.59 4.40
CA THR A 116 -11.69 0.23 3.03
C THR A 116 -12.47 -1.08 3.01
N ALA A 117 -11.91 -2.13 3.61
CA ALA A 117 -12.57 -3.43 3.71
C ALA A 117 -13.86 -3.37 4.53
N TYR A 118 -13.89 -2.57 5.60
CA TYR A 118 -15.09 -2.32 6.41
C TYR A 118 -16.22 -1.69 5.60
N LEU A 119 -15.94 -0.64 4.85
CA LEU A 119 -16.95 0.03 4.03
C LEU A 119 -17.49 -0.89 2.93
N LEU A 120 -16.62 -1.63 2.25
CA LEU A 120 -17.01 -2.60 1.24
C LEU A 120 -17.79 -3.77 1.83
N GLY A 121 -17.35 -4.28 3.00
CA GLY A 121 -17.98 -5.40 3.68
C GLY A 121 -19.41 -5.12 4.17
N ARG A 122 -19.78 -3.86 4.36
CA ARG A 122 -21.15 -3.46 4.77
C ARG A 122 -22.14 -3.36 3.61
N ARG A 123 -21.67 -3.43 2.38
CA ARG A 123 -22.51 -3.24 1.20
C ARG A 123 -23.46 -4.40 0.99
N ALA A 124 -24.66 -4.10 0.48
CA ALA A 124 -25.75 -5.07 0.32
C ALA A 124 -25.35 -6.26 -0.57
N GLU A 125 -24.52 -6.03 -1.61
CA GLU A 125 -24.11 -7.04 -2.58
C GLU A 125 -23.18 -8.11 -2.02
N VAL A 126 -22.52 -7.85 -0.87
CA VAL A 126 -21.61 -8.82 -0.21
C VAL A 126 -22.21 -9.49 1.02
N GLN A 127 -23.41 -9.06 1.44
CA GLN A 127 -24.04 -9.60 2.64
C GLN A 127 -24.32 -11.09 2.53
N PRO A 128 -24.20 -11.85 3.63
CA PRO A 128 -24.58 -13.25 3.71
C PRO A 128 -26.05 -13.49 3.32
N PHE A 129 -26.35 -14.74 3.00
CA PHE A 129 -27.71 -15.16 2.73
C PHE A 129 -28.59 -14.96 3.97
N LYS A 130 -29.77 -14.38 3.79
CA LYS A 130 -30.76 -14.23 4.86
C LYS A 130 -31.46 -15.55 5.09
N TYR A 131 -31.41 -16.04 6.31
CA TYR A 131 -32.09 -17.26 6.73
C TYR A 131 -33.58 -16.96 7.08
N ALA A 132 -34.44 -17.98 6.87
CA ALA A 132 -35.89 -17.81 7.12
C ALA A 132 -36.22 -17.47 8.58
N PHE A 133 -35.39 -17.92 9.52
CA PHE A 133 -35.57 -17.72 10.96
C PHE A 133 -34.54 -16.73 11.55
N GLY A 134 -33.83 -15.97 10.73
CA GLY A 134 -32.76 -15.10 11.19
C GLY A 134 -31.46 -15.86 11.52
N GLY A 135 -30.54 -15.19 12.21
CA GLY A 135 -29.25 -15.77 12.60
C GLY A 135 -28.10 -15.42 11.64
N GLU A 136 -28.36 -14.60 10.62
CA GLU A 136 -27.33 -13.95 9.83
C GLU A 136 -26.65 -12.82 10.62
N PRO A 137 -25.35 -12.52 10.35
CA PRO A 137 -24.66 -11.43 11.01
C PRO A 137 -25.21 -10.07 10.57
N GLU A 138 -25.14 -9.10 11.49
CA GLU A 138 -25.41 -7.71 11.13
C GLU A 138 -24.37 -7.20 10.12
N PRO A 139 -24.77 -6.32 9.18
CA PRO A 139 -23.84 -5.74 8.20
C PRO A 139 -22.61 -5.05 8.82
N ARG A 140 -22.78 -4.50 10.02
CA ARG A 140 -21.70 -3.86 10.77
C ARG A 140 -20.67 -4.87 11.28
N ASP A 141 -21.10 -5.97 11.84
CA ASP A 141 -20.23 -6.97 12.43
C ASP A 141 -19.55 -7.81 11.34
N TYR A 142 -20.31 -8.15 10.29
CA TYR A 142 -19.73 -8.78 9.09
C TYR A 142 -18.67 -7.90 8.43
N GLY A 143 -18.93 -6.58 8.27
CA GLY A 143 -17.97 -5.63 7.75
C GLY A 143 -16.71 -5.53 8.61
N ARG A 144 -16.84 -5.58 9.94
CA ARG A 144 -15.70 -5.59 10.88
C ARG A 144 -14.84 -6.86 10.72
N THR A 145 -15.47 -8.02 10.67
CA THR A 145 -14.75 -9.29 10.49
C THR A 145 -13.95 -9.30 9.19
N LEU A 146 -14.53 -8.78 8.09
CA LEU A 146 -13.79 -8.64 6.83
C LEU A 146 -12.64 -7.63 6.92
N ALA A 147 -12.83 -6.54 7.62
CA ALA A 147 -11.80 -5.53 7.83
C ALA A 147 -10.62 -6.07 8.66
N ASP A 148 -10.92 -6.82 9.73
CA ASP A 148 -9.92 -7.51 10.53
C ASP A 148 -9.15 -8.52 9.68
N GLY A 149 -9.87 -9.29 8.85
CA GLY A 149 -9.26 -10.22 7.90
C GLY A 149 -8.35 -9.53 6.88
N ALA A 150 -8.76 -8.38 6.33
CA ALA A 150 -7.94 -7.63 5.38
C ALA A 150 -6.65 -7.11 6.01
N LEU A 151 -6.73 -6.61 7.24
CA LEU A 151 -5.55 -6.16 7.99
C LEU A 151 -4.61 -7.32 8.29
N LEU A 152 -5.12 -8.44 8.77
CA LEU A 152 -4.29 -9.62 9.07
C LEU A 152 -3.66 -10.22 7.80
N ILE A 153 -4.38 -10.27 6.68
CA ILE A 153 -3.82 -10.68 5.38
C ILE A 153 -2.70 -9.74 4.96
N LEU A 154 -2.88 -8.42 5.12
CA LEU A 154 -1.84 -7.45 4.80
C LEU A 154 -0.58 -7.70 5.62
N LEU A 155 -0.72 -7.80 6.95
CA LEU A 155 0.39 -8.01 7.87
C LEU A 155 1.08 -9.38 7.68
N ALA A 156 0.35 -10.38 7.20
CA ALA A 156 0.89 -11.71 6.91
C ALA A 156 1.68 -11.78 5.60
N CYS A 157 1.64 -10.75 4.73
CA CYS A 157 2.38 -10.77 3.47
C CYS A 157 3.89 -10.74 3.72
N PHE A 158 4.61 -11.75 3.17
CA PHE A 158 6.06 -11.86 3.36
C PHE A 158 6.81 -10.63 2.85
N GLY A 159 6.40 -10.08 1.71
CA GLY A 159 7.00 -8.86 1.18
C GLY A 159 6.83 -7.64 2.07
N LEU A 160 5.77 -7.57 2.85
CA LEU A 160 5.59 -6.49 3.83
C LEU A 160 6.56 -6.65 5.01
N ALA A 161 6.79 -7.87 5.48
CA ALA A 161 7.78 -8.15 6.52
C ALA A 161 9.20 -7.82 6.04
N GLU A 162 9.50 -8.02 4.75
CA GLU A 162 10.79 -7.70 4.14
C GLU A 162 11.01 -6.18 3.99
N ARG A 163 10.00 -5.44 3.47
CA ARG A 163 10.13 -4.05 3.03
C ARG A 163 9.44 -3.02 3.92
N GLY A 164 8.48 -3.43 4.72
CA GLY A 164 7.65 -2.53 5.53
C GLY A 164 8.39 -1.78 6.64
N HIS A 165 9.61 -2.22 6.96
CA HIS A 165 10.46 -1.64 8.00
C HIS A 165 11.64 -0.83 7.46
N GLU A 166 11.74 -0.65 6.14
CA GLU A 166 12.76 0.18 5.50
C GLU A 166 12.29 1.63 5.40
N THR A 167 13.19 2.57 5.70
CA THR A 167 12.91 4.01 5.59
C THR A 167 13.16 4.46 4.16
N THR A 168 12.20 4.17 3.28
CA THR A 168 12.30 4.41 1.85
C THR A 168 11.09 5.19 1.33
N PRO A 169 11.19 5.92 0.19
CA PRO A 169 10.06 6.60 -0.45
C PRO A 169 8.89 5.67 -0.78
N GLN A 170 9.16 4.38 -1.00
CA GLN A 170 8.15 3.38 -1.33
C GLN A 170 7.09 3.21 -0.25
N LEU A 171 7.43 3.41 1.03
CA LEU A 171 6.44 3.35 2.10
C LEU A 171 5.42 4.49 2.03
N VAL A 172 5.85 5.69 1.63
CA VAL A 172 4.93 6.82 1.40
C VAL A 172 3.98 6.49 0.24
N GLN A 173 4.50 5.93 -0.85
CA GLN A 173 3.70 5.48 -1.99
C GLN A 173 2.67 4.42 -1.57
N PHE A 174 3.09 3.45 -0.77
CA PHE A 174 2.24 2.39 -0.23
C PHE A 174 1.05 2.93 0.57
N VAL A 175 1.30 3.87 1.48
CA VAL A 175 0.23 4.53 2.26
C VAL A 175 -0.71 5.32 1.36
N CYS A 176 -0.16 6.07 0.40
CA CYS A 176 -0.95 6.86 -0.54
C CYS A 176 -1.84 5.98 -1.42
N ILE A 177 -1.38 4.79 -1.82
CA ILE A 177 -2.22 3.83 -2.56
C ILE A 177 -3.32 3.27 -1.67
N ALA A 178 -3.03 2.92 -0.41
CA ALA A 178 -4.07 2.53 0.55
C ALA A 178 -5.12 3.63 0.73
N MET A 179 -4.68 4.89 0.88
CA MET A 179 -5.53 6.07 0.98
C MET A 179 -6.34 6.31 -0.31
N LEU A 180 -5.75 6.11 -1.48
CA LEU A 180 -6.43 6.20 -2.78
C LEU A 180 -7.58 5.20 -2.87
N VAL A 181 -7.33 3.93 -2.56
CA VAL A 181 -8.38 2.89 -2.60
C VAL A 181 -9.49 3.23 -1.60
N TYR A 182 -9.14 3.70 -0.40
CA TYR A 182 -10.11 4.17 0.58
C TYR A 182 -10.94 5.35 0.05
N GLY A 183 -10.30 6.34 -0.59
CA GLY A 183 -10.97 7.49 -1.21
C GLY A 183 -11.98 7.07 -2.27
N LEU A 184 -11.60 6.15 -3.17
CA LEU A 184 -12.48 5.60 -4.20
C LEU A 184 -13.70 4.87 -3.61
N VAL A 185 -13.50 4.08 -2.56
CA VAL A 185 -14.61 3.40 -1.87
C VAL A 185 -15.49 4.41 -1.14
N ARG A 186 -14.89 5.40 -0.46
CA ARG A 186 -15.62 6.43 0.28
C ARG A 186 -16.50 7.29 -0.62
N MET A 187 -16.10 7.50 -1.88
CA MET A 187 -16.90 8.26 -2.87
C MET A 187 -18.29 7.70 -3.10
N ILE A 188 -18.49 6.40 -2.91
CA ILE A 188 -19.81 5.78 -3.12
C ILE A 188 -20.84 6.38 -2.15
N ASP A 189 -20.48 6.50 -0.87
CA ASP A 189 -21.37 6.99 0.18
C ASP A 189 -21.26 8.51 0.37
N LYS A 190 -20.05 9.06 0.31
CA LYS A 190 -19.72 10.49 0.54
C LYS A 190 -18.85 11.01 -0.60
N PRO A 191 -19.44 11.41 -1.74
CA PRO A 191 -18.70 11.71 -2.97
C PRO A 191 -17.62 12.79 -2.84
N ILE A 192 -17.93 13.90 -2.17
CA ILE A 192 -16.98 15.01 -2.00
C ILE A 192 -15.81 14.57 -1.10
N GLN A 193 -16.09 13.94 0.05
CA GLN A 193 -15.04 13.49 0.96
C GLN A 193 -14.13 12.46 0.29
N GLY A 194 -14.72 11.48 -0.42
CA GLY A 194 -13.94 10.48 -1.14
C GLY A 194 -13.07 11.09 -2.25
N ALA A 195 -13.61 12.07 -3.00
CA ALA A 195 -12.87 12.76 -4.05
C ALA A 195 -11.71 13.59 -3.48
N LEU A 196 -11.91 14.30 -2.35
CA LEU A 196 -10.84 15.04 -1.68
C LEU A 196 -9.73 14.10 -1.19
N ILE A 197 -10.08 12.97 -0.58
CA ILE A 197 -9.11 11.97 -0.13
C ILE A 197 -8.35 11.37 -1.32
N TRP A 198 -9.04 11.06 -2.42
CA TRP A 198 -8.43 10.60 -3.65
C TRP A 198 -7.45 11.66 -4.22
N GLY A 199 -7.88 12.93 -4.28
CA GLY A 199 -7.03 14.03 -4.77
C GLY A 199 -5.78 14.23 -3.91
N LEU A 200 -5.94 14.15 -2.57
CA LEU A 200 -4.82 14.18 -1.65
C LEU A 200 -3.86 13.01 -1.89
N ALA A 201 -4.39 11.79 -2.07
CA ALA A 201 -3.57 10.61 -2.34
C ALA A 201 -2.77 10.75 -3.64
N ILE A 202 -3.41 11.16 -4.74
CA ILE A 202 -2.73 11.37 -6.04
C ILE A 202 -1.68 12.47 -5.94
N GLY A 203 -2.00 13.61 -5.31
CA GLY A 203 -1.05 14.70 -5.11
C GLY A 203 0.18 14.28 -4.31
N LEU A 204 -0.02 13.55 -3.20
CA LEU A 204 1.08 13.04 -2.38
C LEU A 204 1.91 11.97 -3.11
N VAL A 205 1.27 11.09 -3.91
CA VAL A 205 2.00 10.14 -4.76
C VAL A 205 2.86 10.89 -5.78
N THR A 206 2.37 11.98 -6.37
CA THR A 206 3.15 12.78 -7.32
C THR A 206 4.42 13.35 -6.66
N LEU A 207 4.31 13.80 -5.40
CA LEU A 207 5.45 14.28 -4.63
C LEU A 207 6.37 13.16 -4.11
N ALA A 208 5.91 11.90 -4.04
CA ALA A 208 6.67 10.80 -3.48
C ALA A 208 7.25 9.84 -4.54
N SER A 209 6.83 9.95 -5.80
CA SER A 209 7.07 8.91 -6.79
C SER A 209 7.46 9.49 -8.16
N SER A 210 7.42 8.60 -9.16
CA SER A 210 7.62 8.94 -10.56
C SER A 210 6.28 9.27 -11.25
N PRO A 211 6.27 10.12 -12.30
CA PRO A 211 5.07 10.43 -13.09
C PRO A 211 4.40 9.19 -13.69
N VAL A 212 5.15 8.14 -14.01
CA VAL A 212 4.60 6.90 -14.58
C VAL A 212 3.70 6.16 -13.59
N LEU A 213 4.06 6.13 -12.30
CA LEU A 213 3.20 5.56 -11.27
C LEU A 213 1.89 6.34 -11.14
N VAL A 214 1.96 7.67 -11.17
CA VAL A 214 0.78 8.54 -11.13
C VAL A 214 -0.14 8.27 -12.32
N ALA A 215 0.41 8.17 -13.54
CA ALA A 215 -0.34 7.84 -14.74
C ALA A 215 -1.07 6.48 -14.61
N ALA A 216 -0.40 5.47 -14.07
CA ALA A 216 -1.01 4.16 -13.83
C ALA A 216 -2.19 4.23 -12.84
N LEU A 217 -2.06 4.99 -11.76
CA LEU A 217 -3.14 5.18 -10.78
C LEU A 217 -4.32 5.98 -11.35
N LEU A 218 -4.05 6.96 -12.22
CA LEU A 218 -5.09 7.69 -12.94
C LEU A 218 -5.82 6.79 -13.93
N LEU A 219 -5.12 5.92 -14.67
CA LEU A 219 -5.72 4.91 -15.52
C LEU A 219 -6.59 3.93 -14.73
N GLY A 220 -6.13 3.49 -13.56
CA GLY A 220 -6.92 2.67 -12.65
C GLY A 220 -8.19 3.38 -12.16
N THR A 221 -8.09 4.66 -11.82
CA THR A 221 -9.23 5.48 -11.44
C THR A 221 -10.23 5.62 -12.60
N LEU A 222 -9.74 5.87 -13.81
CA LEU A 222 -10.59 5.94 -15.00
C LEU A 222 -11.31 4.62 -15.24
N ALA A 223 -10.59 3.49 -15.21
CA ALA A 223 -11.18 2.16 -15.35
C ALA A 223 -12.28 1.93 -14.29
N MET A 224 -12.05 2.32 -13.04
CA MET A 224 -13.03 2.23 -11.97
C MET A 224 -14.28 3.03 -12.29
N THR A 225 -14.17 4.29 -12.76
CA THR A 225 -15.32 5.14 -13.08
C THR A 225 -16.17 4.59 -14.24
N LEU A 226 -15.56 3.87 -15.16
CA LEU A 226 -16.23 3.22 -16.28
C LEU A 226 -16.97 1.94 -15.85
N ILE A 227 -16.44 1.21 -14.86
CA ILE A 227 -16.99 -0.07 -14.43
C ILE A 227 -18.05 0.12 -13.34
N VAL A 228 -17.79 0.97 -12.35
CA VAL A 228 -18.63 1.19 -11.16
C VAL A 228 -19.51 2.42 -11.39
N ARG A 229 -20.71 2.19 -11.91
CA ARG A 229 -21.65 3.27 -12.25
C ARG A 229 -22.18 4.08 -11.05
N GLU A 230 -22.06 3.55 -9.85
CA GLU A 230 -22.51 4.21 -8.61
C GLU A 230 -21.60 5.38 -8.19
N THR A 231 -20.40 5.47 -8.75
CA THR A 231 -19.48 6.54 -8.44
C THR A 231 -19.93 7.84 -9.12
N ARG A 232 -20.10 8.87 -8.31
CA ARG A 232 -20.37 10.24 -8.80
C ARG A 232 -19.06 10.87 -9.29
N SER A 233 -18.51 10.35 -10.40
CA SER A 233 -17.18 10.66 -10.95
C SER A 233 -16.94 12.15 -11.19
N ARG A 234 -17.99 12.97 -11.40
CA ARG A 234 -17.87 14.43 -11.51
C ARG A 234 -17.12 15.05 -10.33
N TRP A 235 -17.22 14.50 -9.12
CA TRP A 235 -16.53 15.02 -7.95
C TRP A 235 -15.02 14.77 -7.95
N LEU A 236 -14.56 13.75 -8.70
CA LEU A 236 -13.12 13.58 -8.95
C LEU A 236 -12.56 14.80 -9.69
N LEU A 237 -13.29 15.33 -10.67
CA LEU A 237 -12.88 16.51 -11.43
C LEU A 237 -13.06 17.80 -10.63
N LEU A 238 -14.17 17.95 -9.91
CA LEU A 238 -14.56 19.21 -9.26
C LEU A 238 -13.86 19.42 -7.91
N ALA A 239 -13.59 18.35 -7.15
CA ALA A 239 -13.00 18.45 -5.82
C ALA A 239 -11.63 17.76 -5.74
N GLY A 240 -11.49 16.56 -6.30
CA GLY A 240 -10.27 15.77 -6.20
C GLY A 240 -9.13 16.31 -7.06
N LEU A 241 -9.39 16.56 -8.33
CA LEU A 241 -8.37 17.01 -9.27
C LEU A 241 -7.73 18.36 -8.87
N PRO A 242 -8.47 19.39 -8.42
CA PRO A 242 -7.83 20.61 -7.92
C PRO A 242 -6.85 20.38 -6.77
N VAL A 243 -7.21 19.53 -5.80
CA VAL A 243 -6.32 19.18 -4.68
C VAL A 243 -5.08 18.44 -5.19
N ALA A 244 -5.26 17.47 -6.10
CA ALA A 244 -4.16 16.73 -6.69
C ALA A 244 -3.20 17.67 -7.45
N LEU A 245 -3.73 18.58 -8.27
CA LEU A 245 -2.93 19.52 -9.04
C LEU A 245 -2.15 20.49 -8.15
N VAL A 246 -2.80 21.10 -7.16
CA VAL A 246 -2.13 22.02 -6.22
C VAL A 246 -0.92 21.35 -5.57
N LEU A 247 -1.08 20.10 -5.11
CA LEU A 247 0.04 19.36 -4.51
C LEU A 247 1.08 18.97 -5.56
N ALA A 248 0.66 18.46 -6.73
CA ALA A 248 1.56 18.00 -7.78
C ALA A 248 2.48 19.11 -8.30
N VAL A 249 1.96 20.34 -8.46
CA VAL A 249 2.74 21.46 -9.00
C VAL A 249 3.49 22.25 -7.93
N SER A 250 3.17 22.06 -6.64
CA SER A 250 3.76 22.85 -5.55
C SER A 250 5.29 22.77 -5.51
N TRP A 251 5.84 21.54 -5.52
CA TRP A 251 7.29 21.35 -5.51
C TRP A 251 7.99 21.86 -6.79
N PRO A 252 7.56 21.49 -8.02
CA PRO A 252 8.17 22.02 -9.23
C PRO A 252 8.15 23.55 -9.30
N ILE A 253 7.05 24.19 -8.91
CA ILE A 253 6.94 25.67 -8.91
C ILE A 253 7.92 26.28 -7.92
N ILE A 254 8.00 25.78 -6.69
CA ILE A 254 8.92 26.29 -5.67
C ILE A 254 10.38 26.08 -6.12
N ALA A 255 10.70 24.92 -6.69
CA ALA A 255 12.03 24.61 -7.19
C ALA A 255 12.45 25.57 -8.33
N LEU A 256 11.57 25.76 -9.33
CA LEU A 256 11.81 26.69 -10.45
C LEU A 256 11.92 28.15 -10.00
N ALA A 257 11.18 28.55 -8.98
CA ALA A 257 11.26 29.94 -8.47
C ALA A 257 12.53 30.19 -7.66
N ALA A 258 13.03 29.17 -6.92
CA ALA A 258 14.19 29.33 -6.05
C ALA A 258 15.53 29.07 -6.78
N PHE A 259 15.59 28.08 -7.68
CA PHE A 259 16.79 27.60 -8.38
C PHE A 259 16.42 27.17 -9.81
N PRO A 260 16.19 28.11 -10.74
CA PRO A 260 15.61 27.80 -12.07
C PRO A 260 16.46 26.84 -12.88
N ASP A 261 17.78 27.02 -12.94
CA ASP A 261 18.67 26.19 -13.78
C ASP A 261 18.74 24.75 -13.26
N ASP A 262 18.95 24.58 -11.95
CA ASP A 262 18.99 23.25 -11.31
C ASP A 262 17.63 22.56 -11.38
N ALA A 263 16.54 23.31 -11.24
CA ALA A 263 15.19 22.76 -11.30
C ALA A 263 14.84 22.23 -12.69
N VAL A 264 15.18 22.96 -13.76
CA VAL A 264 14.95 22.51 -15.13
C VAL A 264 15.72 21.22 -15.39
N TRP A 265 16.99 21.17 -15.00
CA TRP A 265 17.81 19.99 -15.17
C TRP A 265 17.26 18.79 -14.36
N TYR A 266 16.96 19.01 -13.07
CA TYR A 266 16.48 17.95 -12.16
C TYR A 266 15.14 17.39 -12.63
N LEU A 267 14.16 18.23 -12.96
CA LEU A 267 12.84 17.80 -13.42
C LEU A 267 12.90 17.05 -14.75
N ASN A 268 13.77 17.45 -15.68
CA ASN A 268 14.01 16.72 -16.91
C ASN A 268 14.62 15.34 -16.63
N GLN A 269 15.60 15.24 -15.72
CA GLN A 269 16.18 13.95 -15.32
C GLN A 269 15.15 13.06 -14.60
N TRP A 270 14.35 13.63 -13.70
CA TRP A 270 13.28 12.90 -13.02
C TRP A 270 12.26 12.29 -14.02
N LEU A 271 11.86 13.05 -15.02
CA LEU A 271 10.98 12.56 -16.09
C LEU A 271 11.67 11.49 -16.94
N HIS A 272 12.91 11.74 -17.36
CA HIS A 272 13.68 10.81 -18.18
C HIS A 272 13.92 9.46 -17.47
N VAL A 273 14.38 9.49 -16.22
CA VAL A 273 14.59 8.29 -15.39
C VAL A 273 13.28 7.55 -15.17
N SER A 274 12.18 8.29 -14.92
CA SER A 274 10.85 7.70 -14.77
C SER A 274 10.42 6.92 -16.01
N LEU A 275 10.59 7.47 -17.21
CA LEU A 275 10.21 6.81 -18.46
C LEU A 275 11.16 5.65 -18.80
N SER A 276 12.46 5.82 -18.66
CA SER A 276 13.45 4.78 -18.96
C SER A 276 13.37 3.58 -18.03
N SER A 277 12.87 3.79 -16.81
CA SER A 277 12.64 2.69 -15.84
C SER A 277 11.59 1.67 -16.32
N PHE A 278 10.84 1.97 -17.38
CA PHE A 278 9.83 1.09 -17.96
C PHE A 278 10.06 0.82 -19.46
N ALA A 279 11.25 1.13 -19.99
CA ALA A 279 11.61 0.97 -21.40
C ALA A 279 12.45 -0.31 -21.67
N GLY A 280 12.59 -1.19 -20.73
CA GLY A 280 13.40 -2.40 -20.83
C GLY A 280 12.72 -3.56 -21.60
N PRO A 281 13.49 -4.58 -22.04
CA PRO A 281 12.93 -5.77 -22.67
C PRO A 281 12.08 -6.56 -21.67
N PRO A 282 10.78 -6.81 -21.97
CA PRO A 282 9.82 -7.31 -20.98
C PRO A 282 10.07 -8.76 -20.51
N GLY A 283 10.82 -9.57 -21.24
CA GLY A 283 10.91 -11.00 -20.98
C GLY A 283 11.66 -11.39 -19.69
N SER A 284 12.83 -10.80 -19.44
CA SER A 284 13.66 -11.16 -18.27
C SER A 284 13.04 -10.66 -16.96
N VAL A 285 12.41 -9.50 -16.98
CA VAL A 285 11.74 -8.90 -15.83
C VAL A 285 10.43 -9.61 -15.53
N ALA A 286 9.67 -10.00 -16.55
CA ALA A 286 8.46 -10.80 -16.37
C ALA A 286 8.79 -12.16 -15.71
N ALA A 287 9.86 -12.84 -16.12
CA ALA A 287 10.31 -14.08 -15.50
C ALA A 287 10.72 -13.87 -14.02
N TYR A 288 11.45 -12.79 -13.73
CA TYR A 288 11.81 -12.41 -12.37
C TYR A 288 10.56 -12.12 -11.52
N ALA A 289 9.60 -11.37 -12.07
CA ALA A 289 8.35 -11.07 -11.39
C ALA A 289 7.52 -12.34 -11.12
N LEU A 290 7.37 -13.23 -12.10
CA LEU A 290 6.65 -14.49 -11.92
C LEU A 290 7.27 -15.39 -10.84
N LYS A 291 8.59 -15.34 -10.68
CA LYS A 291 9.30 -16.08 -9.64
C LYS A 291 9.12 -15.49 -8.24
N ASN A 292 9.23 -14.17 -8.11
CA ASN A 292 9.34 -13.52 -6.79
C ASN A 292 8.02 -12.93 -6.29
N LEU A 293 7.15 -12.44 -7.16
CA LEU A 293 5.89 -11.81 -6.79
C LEU A 293 4.95 -12.75 -6.00
N PRO A 294 4.80 -14.06 -6.34
CA PRO A 294 3.97 -14.96 -5.57
C PRO A 294 4.44 -15.13 -4.13
N LEU A 295 5.74 -15.23 -3.89
CA LEU A 295 6.28 -15.31 -2.53
C LEU A 295 6.09 -13.98 -1.79
N PHE A 296 6.38 -12.87 -2.46
CA PHE A 296 6.26 -11.54 -1.88
C PHE A 296 4.83 -11.21 -1.43
N THR A 297 3.83 -11.60 -2.24
CA THR A 297 2.40 -11.31 -1.98
C THR A 297 1.66 -12.44 -1.25
N TRP A 298 2.36 -13.50 -0.85
CA TRP A 298 1.77 -14.57 -0.04
C TRP A 298 1.40 -14.03 1.35
N PRO A 299 0.21 -14.34 1.92
CA PRO A 299 -0.87 -15.22 1.41
C PRO A 299 -1.98 -14.48 0.62
N ALA A 300 -1.80 -13.20 0.33
CA ALA A 300 -2.86 -12.39 -0.29
C ALA A 300 -3.23 -12.84 -1.71
N TRP A 301 -2.25 -13.21 -2.57
CA TRP A 301 -2.55 -13.54 -3.97
C TRP A 301 -3.42 -14.80 -4.15
N PRO A 302 -3.22 -15.94 -3.47
CA PRO A 302 -4.10 -17.10 -3.66
C PRO A 302 -5.52 -16.81 -3.15
N LEU A 303 -5.66 -16.02 -2.07
CA LEU A 303 -6.95 -15.58 -1.58
C LEU A 303 -7.62 -14.62 -2.58
N ALA A 304 -6.88 -13.69 -3.17
CA ALA A 304 -7.40 -12.80 -4.21
C ALA A 304 -7.87 -13.60 -5.45
N LEU A 305 -7.10 -14.60 -5.85
CA LEU A 305 -7.49 -15.49 -6.95
C LEU A 305 -8.77 -16.28 -6.60
N TRP A 306 -8.88 -16.78 -5.38
CA TRP A 306 -10.12 -17.41 -4.89
C TRP A 306 -11.30 -16.42 -4.92
N SER A 307 -11.11 -15.19 -4.47
CA SER A 307 -12.13 -14.14 -4.57
C SER A 307 -12.58 -13.91 -6.00
N TRP A 308 -11.66 -13.84 -6.96
CA TRP A 308 -11.98 -13.65 -8.38
C TRP A 308 -12.92 -14.72 -8.94
N PHE A 309 -12.69 -15.99 -8.57
CA PHE A 309 -13.56 -17.09 -9.02
C PHE A 309 -14.88 -17.16 -8.24
N SER A 310 -14.86 -16.88 -6.93
CA SER A 310 -16.06 -16.95 -6.09
C SER A 310 -17.06 -15.85 -6.43
N TRP A 311 -16.59 -14.65 -6.77
CA TRP A 311 -17.41 -13.48 -7.08
C TRP A 311 -17.59 -13.23 -8.58
N LYS A 312 -17.43 -14.27 -9.43
CA LYS A 312 -17.52 -14.16 -10.90
C LYS A 312 -18.82 -13.50 -11.41
N GLY A 313 -19.94 -13.66 -10.70
CA GLY A 313 -21.23 -13.05 -11.03
C GLY A 313 -21.35 -11.57 -10.64
N LEU A 314 -20.41 -11.03 -9.86
CA LEU A 314 -20.42 -9.68 -9.30
C LEU A 314 -19.13 -8.88 -9.62
N ARG A 315 -18.51 -9.17 -10.76
CA ARG A 315 -17.24 -8.51 -11.16
C ARG A 315 -17.31 -6.99 -11.28
N ARG A 316 -18.52 -6.44 -11.50
CA ARG A 316 -18.75 -4.99 -11.56
C ARG A 316 -19.10 -4.38 -10.20
N ALA A 317 -19.29 -5.20 -9.17
CA ALA A 317 -19.58 -4.71 -7.84
C ALA A 317 -18.34 -4.03 -7.23
N PRO A 318 -18.50 -2.99 -6.39
CA PRO A 318 -17.43 -2.19 -5.85
C PRO A 318 -16.31 -2.99 -5.15
N HIS A 319 -16.67 -4.04 -4.40
CA HIS A 319 -15.70 -4.88 -3.67
C HIS A 319 -14.75 -5.69 -4.58
N VAL A 320 -15.12 -5.88 -5.86
CA VAL A 320 -14.27 -6.52 -6.88
C VAL A 320 -13.62 -5.47 -7.77
N ALA A 321 -14.45 -4.57 -8.32
CA ALA A 321 -14.01 -3.65 -9.35
C ALA A 321 -12.99 -2.61 -8.85
N ILE A 322 -13.19 -2.04 -7.64
CA ILE A 322 -12.31 -0.97 -7.13
C ILE A 322 -10.89 -1.51 -6.84
N PRO A 323 -10.68 -2.57 -6.05
CA PRO A 323 -9.34 -3.09 -5.85
C PRO A 323 -8.66 -3.51 -7.16
N LEU A 324 -9.37 -4.20 -8.04
CA LEU A 324 -8.81 -4.68 -9.31
C LEU A 324 -8.46 -3.56 -10.29
N SER A 325 -9.20 -2.45 -10.28
CA SER A 325 -8.88 -1.30 -11.11
C SER A 325 -7.55 -0.64 -10.72
N VAL A 326 -7.13 -0.78 -9.47
CA VAL A 326 -5.82 -0.30 -8.99
C VAL A 326 -4.74 -1.37 -9.17
N ILE A 327 -5.06 -2.64 -8.87
CA ILE A 327 -4.11 -3.77 -9.05
C ILE A 327 -3.68 -3.89 -10.52
N GLY A 328 -4.60 -3.79 -11.47
CA GLY A 328 -4.32 -4.01 -12.88
C GLY A 328 -3.19 -3.12 -13.43
N PRO A 329 -3.32 -1.79 -13.40
CA PRO A 329 -2.26 -0.88 -13.85
C PRO A 329 -0.95 -1.03 -13.06
N LEU A 330 -1.00 -1.24 -11.74
CA LEU A 330 0.20 -1.50 -10.94
C LEU A 330 0.90 -2.80 -11.35
N PHE A 331 0.14 -3.86 -11.63
CA PHE A 331 0.69 -5.13 -12.12
C PHE A 331 1.35 -4.95 -13.49
N VAL A 332 0.74 -4.17 -14.38
CA VAL A 332 1.35 -3.82 -15.68
C VAL A 332 2.69 -3.12 -15.47
N LEU A 333 2.78 -2.16 -14.54
CA LEU A 333 4.06 -1.52 -14.23
C LEU A 333 5.10 -2.51 -13.70
N VAL A 334 4.70 -3.45 -12.86
CA VAL A 334 5.61 -4.51 -12.36
C VAL A 334 6.20 -5.34 -13.51
N VAL A 335 5.41 -5.65 -14.53
CA VAL A 335 5.87 -6.42 -15.69
C VAL A 335 6.72 -5.59 -16.68
N LEU A 336 6.44 -4.29 -16.77
CA LEU A 336 7.11 -3.37 -17.70
C LEU A 336 8.41 -2.75 -17.15
N GLN A 337 8.80 -3.03 -15.92
CA GLN A 337 10.07 -2.53 -15.37
C GLN A 337 11.25 -2.87 -16.27
N SER A 338 12.23 -1.98 -16.39
CA SER A 338 13.48 -2.23 -17.11
C SER A 338 14.51 -3.00 -16.29
N GLN A 339 14.38 -2.97 -14.96
CA GLN A 339 15.29 -3.63 -14.03
C GLN A 339 14.56 -4.64 -13.15
N GLN A 340 15.22 -5.73 -12.79
CA GLN A 340 14.72 -6.73 -11.85
C GLN A 340 14.68 -6.14 -10.44
N SER A 341 13.51 -5.71 -10.00
CA SER A 341 13.30 -5.08 -8.70
C SER A 341 11.96 -5.48 -8.08
N ASN A 342 11.94 -5.64 -6.76
CA ASN A 342 10.73 -5.91 -5.99
C ASN A 342 10.11 -4.63 -5.36
N ARG A 343 10.63 -3.43 -5.70
CA ARG A 343 10.17 -2.14 -5.13
C ARG A 343 8.67 -1.91 -5.35
N LEU A 344 8.18 -2.19 -6.55
CA LEU A 344 6.77 -1.98 -6.89
C LEU A 344 5.83 -3.04 -6.31
N TYR A 345 6.33 -4.21 -5.90
CA TYR A 345 5.49 -5.30 -5.38
C TYR A 345 4.76 -4.89 -4.10
N MET A 346 5.42 -4.10 -3.24
CA MET A 346 4.82 -3.58 -2.02
C MET A 346 3.56 -2.75 -2.31
N LEU A 347 3.55 -2.02 -3.44
CA LEU A 347 2.43 -1.16 -3.83
C LEU A 347 1.15 -1.92 -4.20
N LEU A 348 1.29 -3.20 -4.56
CA LEU A 348 0.15 -4.09 -4.83
C LEU A 348 -0.54 -4.57 -3.55
N LEU A 349 0.15 -4.60 -2.41
CA LEU A 349 -0.35 -5.25 -1.20
C LEU A 349 -1.64 -4.63 -0.64
N PRO A 350 -1.82 -3.29 -0.53
CA PRO A 350 -3.03 -2.70 0.03
C PRO A 350 -4.30 -3.09 -0.74
N PRO A 351 -4.41 -2.85 -2.06
CA PRO A 351 -5.60 -3.26 -2.80
C PRO A 351 -5.75 -4.78 -2.90
N LEU A 352 -4.64 -5.53 -2.90
CA LEU A 352 -4.66 -7.00 -2.93
C LEU A 352 -5.22 -7.58 -1.62
N ALA A 353 -4.81 -7.09 -0.46
CA ALA A 353 -5.32 -7.52 0.84
C ALA A 353 -6.81 -7.20 1.00
N VAL A 354 -7.24 -6.01 0.55
CA VAL A 354 -8.67 -5.64 0.51
C VAL A 354 -9.46 -6.58 -0.38
N PHE A 355 -8.95 -6.97 -1.55
CA PHE A 355 -9.66 -7.92 -2.43
C PHE A 355 -9.62 -9.34 -1.89
N ALA A 356 -8.50 -9.75 -1.33
CA ALA A 356 -8.28 -11.09 -0.77
C ALA A 356 -9.23 -11.42 0.39
N THR A 357 -9.59 -10.44 1.22
CA THR A 357 -10.48 -10.68 2.38
C THR A 357 -11.85 -11.22 1.97
N PHE A 358 -12.33 -10.91 0.76
CA PHE A 358 -13.60 -11.42 0.23
C PHE A 358 -13.55 -12.92 -0.14
N ALA A 359 -12.38 -13.56 -0.10
CA ALA A 359 -12.27 -15.00 -0.16
C ALA A 359 -12.78 -15.66 1.13
N LEU A 360 -12.43 -15.08 2.30
CA LEU A 360 -12.64 -15.70 3.62
C LEU A 360 -14.04 -16.27 3.83
N PRO A 361 -15.14 -15.51 3.56
CA PRO A 361 -16.50 -16.02 3.76
C PRO A 361 -16.94 -17.06 2.73
N THR A 362 -16.14 -17.31 1.69
CA THR A 362 -16.45 -18.25 0.61
C THR A 362 -15.54 -19.49 0.63
N LEU A 363 -14.55 -19.54 1.55
CA LEU A 363 -13.65 -20.67 1.68
C LEU A 363 -14.40 -21.94 2.11
N LYS A 364 -14.05 -23.05 1.48
CA LYS A 364 -14.52 -24.37 1.88
C LYS A 364 -13.66 -24.91 3.04
N ARG A 365 -14.20 -25.80 3.87
CA ARG A 365 -13.49 -26.39 5.03
C ARG A 365 -12.12 -26.96 4.64
N GLY A 366 -12.03 -27.65 3.50
CA GLY A 366 -10.75 -28.20 3.03
C GLY A 366 -9.69 -27.12 2.73
N ALA A 367 -10.09 -25.97 2.18
CA ALA A 367 -9.18 -24.86 1.95
C ALA A 367 -8.73 -24.21 3.26
N ILE A 368 -9.63 -24.06 4.23
CA ILE A 368 -9.30 -23.55 5.57
C ILE A 368 -8.27 -24.48 6.23
N ASN A 369 -8.55 -25.78 6.27
CA ASN A 369 -7.61 -26.76 6.83
C ASN A 369 -6.24 -26.72 6.14
N ALA A 370 -6.19 -26.57 4.81
CA ALA A 370 -4.93 -26.48 4.08
C ALA A 370 -4.13 -25.21 4.46
N ILE A 371 -4.80 -24.08 4.65
CA ILE A 371 -4.17 -22.84 5.10
C ILE A 371 -3.63 -23.00 6.54
N ASP A 372 -4.43 -23.58 7.44
CA ASP A 372 -4.05 -23.81 8.83
C ASP A 372 -2.82 -24.74 8.92
N TRP A 373 -2.83 -25.86 8.19
CA TRP A 373 -1.68 -26.78 8.12
C TRP A 373 -0.45 -26.11 7.54
N PHE A 374 -0.61 -25.34 6.46
CA PHE A 374 0.52 -24.60 5.86
C PHE A 374 1.09 -23.58 6.84
N ALA A 375 0.25 -22.81 7.53
CA ALA A 375 0.69 -21.84 8.52
C ALA A 375 1.45 -22.53 9.67
N LEU A 376 0.89 -23.61 10.22
CA LEU A 376 1.49 -24.37 11.31
C LEU A 376 2.85 -24.93 10.90
N LEU A 377 2.95 -25.59 9.74
CA LEU A 377 4.20 -26.13 9.23
C LEU A 377 5.24 -25.04 8.96
N SER A 378 4.84 -23.92 8.32
CA SER A 378 5.74 -22.83 8.00
C SER A 378 6.31 -22.17 9.27
N PHE A 379 5.47 -21.89 10.26
CA PHE A 379 5.93 -21.31 11.53
C PHE A 379 6.80 -22.29 12.33
N THR A 380 6.48 -23.60 12.30
CA THR A 380 7.30 -24.61 12.97
C THR A 380 8.67 -24.71 12.32
N ILE A 381 8.75 -24.77 10.99
CA ILE A 381 10.00 -24.86 10.24
C ILE A 381 10.84 -23.61 10.45
N LEU A 382 10.25 -22.41 10.25
CA LEU A 382 10.97 -21.15 10.46
C LEU A 382 11.45 -20.98 11.90
N GLY A 383 10.60 -21.30 12.88
CA GLY A 383 10.97 -21.29 14.29
C GLY A 383 12.12 -22.26 14.60
N SER A 384 12.11 -23.43 14.00
CA SER A 384 13.18 -24.43 14.15
C SER A 384 14.50 -23.93 13.53
N PHE A 385 14.47 -23.29 12.38
CA PHE A 385 15.65 -22.70 11.77
C PHE A 385 16.25 -21.59 12.63
N VAL A 386 15.42 -20.67 13.12
CA VAL A 386 15.87 -19.59 14.03
C VAL A 386 16.49 -20.16 15.31
N TRP A 387 15.92 -21.24 15.85
CA TRP A 387 16.43 -21.89 17.06
C TRP A 387 17.76 -22.62 16.81
N LEU A 388 17.90 -23.29 15.66
CA LEU A 388 19.14 -23.97 15.27
C LEU A 388 20.27 -22.98 14.99
N ASP A 389 19.98 -21.88 14.27
CA ASP A 389 20.95 -20.83 13.99
C ASP A 389 21.50 -20.21 15.28
N ARG A 390 20.63 -19.96 16.25
CA ARG A 390 21.04 -19.43 17.56
C ARG A 390 21.96 -20.38 18.34
N LYS A 391 21.86 -21.71 18.13
CA LYS A 391 22.75 -22.70 18.74
C LYS A 391 24.09 -22.85 18.02
N SER A 392 24.17 -22.47 16.74
CA SER A 392 25.42 -22.56 15.98
C SER A 392 26.38 -21.39 16.27
N VAL A 393 25.94 -20.37 16.98
CA VAL A 393 26.72 -19.15 17.34
C VAL A 393 27.24 -19.22 18.78
N VAL A 394 26.97 -20.29 19.51
CA VAL A 394 27.53 -20.62 20.83
C VAL A 394 28.50 -21.80 20.70
#